data_9693991df290572447c53b7e0ff8a1aa
#
_entry.id   9693991df290572447c53b7e0ff8a1aa
#
_cell.length_a   1.000
_cell.length_b   1.000
_cell.length_c   1.000
_cell.angle_alpha   90.00
_cell.angle_beta   90.00
_cell.angle_gamma   90.00
#
_symmetry.space_group_name_H-M   'P 1'
#
loop_
_entity.id
_entity.type
_entity.pdbx_description
1 polymer ?
#
loop_
_entity_poly.entity_id
_entity_poly.type
_entity_poly.pdbx_seq_one_letter_code
_entity_poly.pdbx_strand_id
1 'polypeptide(L)'
;AKKRNIHTCLDTSGIAYQADNPEQMAKFDRLIAVTDLVMLDIKHIDPKEHKKLCKQPNAPILDFARYLDQKNVPLWIRHVVVPTITDNAASLRQLGLFLGELRNLKALDVLPYHTMGVVKYENLGMEYPLKGVKALTKEQAQKANHIVLAAIHEKREQLRAEGKL
;
A
#
# COMPACT_ATOMS: atom_id res chain seq x y z
N ALA A 1 25.21 2.11 3.63
CA ALA A 1 24.75 0.91 2.91
C ALA A 1 25.30 0.93 1.47
N LYS A 2 25.03 1.92 0.63
CA LYS A 2 25.39 1.98 -0.80
C LYS A 2 26.88 1.85 -1.08
N LYS A 3 27.76 2.55 -0.33
CA LYS A 3 29.21 2.41 -0.46
C LYS A 3 29.76 0.99 -0.22
N ARG A 4 28.93 0.09 0.36
CA ARG A 4 29.27 -1.31 0.64
C ARG A 4 28.45 -2.29 -0.20
N ASN A 5 27.75 -1.82 -1.25
CA ASN A 5 26.85 -2.61 -2.10
C ASN A 5 25.75 -3.37 -1.31
N ILE A 6 25.28 -2.78 -0.20
CA ILE A 6 24.19 -3.36 0.59
C ILE A 6 22.88 -2.84 0.02
N HIS A 7 21.98 -3.76 -0.34
CA HIS A 7 20.61 -3.46 -0.77
C HIS A 7 19.83 -2.78 0.34
N THR A 8 19.10 -1.73 -0.02
CA THR A 8 18.33 -0.92 0.91
C THR A 8 16.84 -1.03 0.60
N CYS A 9 16.04 -1.29 1.63
CA CYS A 9 14.58 -1.34 1.54
C CYS A 9 13.98 -0.35 2.53
N LEU A 10 13.10 0.52 2.04
CA LEU A 10 12.31 1.44 2.87
C LEU A 10 10.94 0.81 3.13
N ASP A 11 10.62 0.55 4.39
CA ASP A 11 9.28 0.12 4.83
C ASP A 11 8.54 1.34 5.38
N THR A 12 7.41 1.71 4.77
CA THR A 12 6.72 2.96 5.06
C THR A 12 5.23 2.93 4.75
N SER A 13 4.48 3.82 5.40
CA SER A 13 3.11 4.16 5.00
C SER A 13 3.05 5.27 3.94
N GLY A 14 4.14 5.99 3.68
CA GLY A 14 4.17 7.11 2.73
C GLY A 14 3.42 8.37 3.19
N ILE A 15 2.84 8.38 4.38
CA ILE A 15 1.96 9.48 4.86
C ILE A 15 2.65 10.84 4.97
N ALA A 16 3.97 10.85 5.13
CA ALA A 16 4.75 12.09 5.24
C ALA A 16 5.03 12.75 3.87
N TYR A 17 4.64 12.14 2.76
CA TYR A 17 4.86 12.69 1.44
C TYR A 17 4.01 13.94 1.19
N GLN A 18 4.64 15.02 0.71
CA GLN A 18 4.00 16.31 0.42
C GLN A 18 4.57 16.85 -0.89
N ALA A 19 3.86 16.62 -1.99
CA ALA A 19 4.30 17.00 -3.34
C ALA A 19 4.44 18.51 -3.54
N ASP A 20 3.67 19.31 -2.81
CA ASP A 20 3.62 20.76 -2.84
C ASP A 20 4.65 21.44 -1.93
N ASN A 21 5.44 20.66 -1.18
CA ASN A 21 6.46 21.18 -0.27
C ASN A 21 7.88 20.92 -0.82
N PRO A 22 8.58 21.93 -1.42
CA PRO A 22 9.88 21.74 -2.03
C PRO A 22 10.97 21.24 -1.06
N GLU A 23 10.92 21.65 0.21
CA GLU A 23 11.89 21.20 1.22
C GLU A 23 11.69 19.71 1.52
N GLN A 24 10.45 19.27 1.66
CA GLN A 24 10.13 17.86 1.84
C GLN A 24 10.52 17.05 0.62
N MET A 25 10.22 17.54 -0.59
CA MET A 25 10.58 16.87 -1.84
C MET A 25 12.08 16.66 -1.96
N ALA A 26 12.89 17.66 -1.60
CA ALA A 26 14.36 17.53 -1.58
C ALA A 26 14.84 16.45 -0.59
N LYS A 27 14.12 16.23 0.53
CA LYS A 27 14.42 15.13 1.48
C LYS A 27 14.05 13.77 0.88
N PHE A 28 12.89 13.66 0.25
CA PHE A 28 12.47 12.45 -0.44
C PHE A 28 13.40 12.11 -1.61
N ASP A 29 13.78 13.06 -2.46
CA ASP A 29 14.71 12.84 -3.56
C ASP A 29 16.06 12.26 -3.05
N ARG A 30 16.61 12.81 -1.96
CA ARG A 30 17.84 12.28 -1.34
C ARG A 30 17.66 10.87 -0.77
N LEU A 31 16.52 10.59 -0.13
CA LEU A 31 16.22 9.27 0.43
C LEU A 31 16.08 8.24 -0.69
N ILE A 32 15.30 8.56 -1.71
CA ILE A 32 15.01 7.65 -2.82
C ILE A 32 16.25 7.37 -3.67
N ALA A 33 17.15 8.33 -3.83
CA ALA A 33 18.44 8.13 -4.53
C ALA A 33 19.31 7.02 -3.91
N VAL A 34 19.07 6.64 -2.66
CA VAL A 34 19.81 5.57 -1.97
C VAL A 34 18.92 4.38 -1.57
N THR A 35 17.70 4.30 -2.12
CA THR A 35 16.73 3.24 -1.84
C THR A 35 16.57 2.34 -3.05
N ASP A 36 16.72 1.02 -2.87
CA ASP A 36 16.59 0.02 -3.94
C ASP A 36 15.18 -0.55 -4.06
N LEU A 37 14.43 -0.51 -2.98
CA LEU A 37 13.07 -1.05 -2.90
C LEU A 37 12.27 -0.25 -1.86
N VAL A 38 11.03 0.05 -2.19
CA VAL A 38 10.08 0.58 -1.20
C VAL A 38 8.97 -0.45 -0.96
N MET A 39 8.74 -0.81 0.31
CA MET A 39 7.56 -1.53 0.75
C MET A 39 6.56 -0.52 1.29
N LEU A 40 5.44 -0.35 0.57
CA LEU A 40 4.43 0.66 0.87
C LEU A 40 3.12 0.02 1.30
N ASP A 41 2.61 0.47 2.44
CA ASP A 41 1.31 0.04 2.96
C ASP A 41 0.17 0.90 2.40
N ILE A 42 -0.76 0.31 1.66
CA ILE A 42 -2.04 0.93 1.32
C ILE A 42 -3.14 0.27 2.15
N LYS A 43 -3.62 0.97 3.18
CA LYS A 43 -4.60 0.40 4.13
C LYS A 43 -6.03 0.39 3.59
N HIS A 44 -6.42 1.37 2.79
CA HIS A 44 -7.68 1.42 2.07
C HIS A 44 -7.56 2.35 0.86
N ILE A 45 -8.16 1.98 -0.28
CA ILE A 45 -8.12 2.82 -1.50
C ILE A 45 -9.12 3.97 -1.44
N ASP A 46 -10.29 3.77 -0.85
CA ASP A 46 -11.29 4.82 -0.68
C ASP A 46 -10.82 5.83 0.38
N PRO A 47 -10.82 7.16 0.08
CA PRO A 47 -10.30 8.17 0.99
C PRO A 47 -11.13 8.33 2.28
N LYS A 48 -12.45 8.12 2.22
CA LYS A 48 -13.33 8.24 3.39
C LYS A 48 -13.11 7.06 4.34
N GLU A 49 -13.10 5.86 3.80
CA GLU A 49 -12.85 4.64 4.59
C GLU A 49 -11.42 4.60 5.13
N HIS A 50 -10.42 5.06 4.35
CA HIS A 50 -9.06 5.21 4.86
C HIS A 50 -8.98 6.19 6.04
N LYS A 51 -9.62 7.36 5.93
CA LYS A 51 -9.66 8.35 7.02
C LYS A 51 -10.38 7.79 8.26
N LYS A 52 -11.45 7.03 8.07
CA LYS A 52 -12.16 6.35 9.17
C LYS A 52 -11.27 5.32 9.87
N LEU A 53 -10.54 4.51 9.08
CA LEU A 53 -9.67 3.45 9.58
C LEU A 53 -8.38 3.98 10.23
N CYS A 54 -7.67 4.88 9.54
CA CYS A 54 -6.32 5.32 9.91
C CYS A 54 -6.25 6.72 10.53
N LYS A 55 -7.40 7.45 10.59
CA LYS A 55 -7.49 8.86 11.03
C LYS A 55 -6.65 9.83 10.19
N GLN A 56 -6.15 9.39 9.06
CA GLN A 56 -5.29 10.15 8.13
C GLN A 56 -5.85 10.02 6.69
N PRO A 57 -5.60 10.98 5.79
CA PRO A 57 -5.94 10.86 4.39
C PRO A 57 -5.04 9.82 3.69
N ASN A 58 -5.52 9.21 2.60
CA ASN A 58 -4.71 8.32 1.77
C ASN A 58 -4.04 9.04 0.56
N ALA A 59 -4.45 10.26 0.24
CA ALA A 59 -3.91 11.00 -0.90
C ALA A 59 -2.37 11.08 -0.89
N PRO A 60 -1.69 11.48 0.21
CA PRO A 60 -0.22 11.49 0.26
C PRO A 60 0.40 10.12 -0.04
N ILE A 61 -0.25 9.04 0.37
CA ILE A 61 0.23 7.66 0.18
C ILE A 61 0.17 7.29 -1.31
N LEU A 62 -0.97 7.58 -1.96
CA LEU A 62 -1.17 7.30 -3.37
C LEU A 62 -0.27 8.18 -4.26
N ASP A 63 -0.09 9.44 -3.88
CA ASP A 63 0.82 10.36 -4.58
C ASP A 63 2.28 9.93 -4.40
N PHE A 64 2.66 9.41 -3.24
CA PHE A 64 3.98 8.82 -3.04
C PHE A 64 4.21 7.60 -3.94
N ALA A 65 3.20 6.73 -4.10
CA ALA A 65 3.30 5.60 -5.03
C ALA A 65 3.53 6.06 -6.48
N ARG A 66 2.81 7.11 -6.93
CA ARG A 66 3.02 7.72 -8.26
C ARG A 66 4.40 8.37 -8.40
N TYR A 67 4.87 9.06 -7.35
CA TYR A 67 6.21 9.63 -7.34
C TYR A 67 7.29 8.55 -7.48
N LEU A 68 7.13 7.42 -6.77
CA LEU A 68 8.05 6.28 -6.89
C LEU A 68 8.02 5.68 -8.31
N ASP A 69 6.86 5.64 -8.97
CA ASP A 69 6.75 5.21 -10.36
C ASP A 69 7.49 6.16 -11.31
N GLN A 70 7.32 7.47 -11.14
CA GLN A 70 8.04 8.50 -11.92
C GLN A 70 9.56 8.41 -11.75
N LYS A 71 10.02 8.06 -10.54
CA LYS A 71 11.45 7.85 -10.21
C LYS A 71 11.95 6.44 -10.59
N ASN A 72 11.08 5.58 -11.10
CA ASN A 72 11.37 4.18 -11.45
C ASN A 72 11.98 3.38 -10.29
N VAL A 73 11.56 3.66 -9.06
CA VAL A 73 11.99 2.94 -7.86
C VAL A 73 11.14 1.68 -7.69
N PRO A 74 11.71 0.49 -7.58
CA PRO A 74 10.96 -0.75 -7.35
C PRO A 74 10.01 -0.64 -6.17
N LEU A 75 8.75 -1.03 -6.38
CA LEU A 75 7.68 -0.89 -5.40
C LEU A 75 7.08 -2.25 -5.07
N TRP A 76 6.95 -2.53 -3.79
CA TRP A 76 6.25 -3.67 -3.23
C TRP A 76 5.08 -3.15 -2.39
N ILE A 77 3.85 -3.49 -2.75
CA ILE A 77 2.66 -3.05 -2.03
C ILE A 77 2.23 -4.11 -1.01
N ARG A 78 1.89 -3.67 0.20
CA ARG A 78 1.22 -4.50 1.20
C ARG A 78 -0.19 -3.97 1.47
N HIS A 79 -1.15 -4.88 1.50
CA HIS A 79 -2.54 -4.59 1.83
C HIS A 79 -3.07 -5.63 2.82
N VAL A 80 -3.46 -5.18 4.02
CA VAL A 80 -4.05 -6.06 5.02
C VAL A 80 -5.54 -6.11 4.82
N VAL A 81 -6.08 -7.32 4.60
CA VAL A 81 -7.52 -7.54 4.46
C VAL A 81 -8.13 -7.80 5.82
N VAL A 82 -8.93 -6.82 6.27
CA VAL A 82 -9.66 -6.86 7.53
C VAL A 82 -11.13 -7.14 7.22
N PRO A 83 -11.74 -8.20 7.78
CA PRO A 83 -13.15 -8.53 7.56
C PRO A 83 -14.07 -7.35 7.82
N THR A 84 -15.03 -7.12 6.94
CA THR A 84 -16.03 -6.05 6.97
C THR A 84 -15.49 -4.62 6.82
N ILE A 85 -14.17 -4.45 6.72
CA ILE A 85 -13.54 -3.12 6.62
C ILE A 85 -12.82 -2.96 5.28
N THR A 86 -11.89 -3.86 4.94
CA THR A 86 -11.08 -3.75 3.72
C THR A 86 -11.29 -4.92 2.75
N ASP A 87 -12.20 -5.83 3.04
CA ASP A 87 -12.52 -7.02 2.23
C ASP A 87 -13.59 -6.78 1.15
N ASN A 88 -14.08 -5.55 1.02
CA ASN A 88 -15.09 -5.20 0.02
C ASN A 88 -14.54 -5.35 -1.41
N ALA A 89 -15.22 -6.14 -2.25
CA ALA A 89 -14.77 -6.45 -3.60
C ALA A 89 -14.61 -5.20 -4.50
N ALA A 90 -15.47 -4.20 -4.36
CA ALA A 90 -15.36 -2.97 -5.14
C ALA A 90 -14.10 -2.18 -4.77
N SER A 91 -13.78 -2.07 -3.47
CA SER A 91 -12.58 -1.41 -2.98
C SER A 91 -11.31 -2.16 -3.37
N LEU A 92 -11.32 -3.50 -3.29
CA LEU A 92 -10.20 -4.35 -3.75
C LEU A 92 -9.96 -4.19 -5.26
N ARG A 93 -11.05 -4.14 -6.04
CA ARG A 93 -10.94 -3.87 -7.49
C ARG A 93 -10.38 -2.47 -7.77
N GLN A 94 -10.85 -1.43 -7.07
CA GLN A 94 -10.31 -0.07 -7.21
C GLN A 94 -8.81 -0.01 -6.85
N LEU A 95 -8.39 -0.71 -5.79
CA LEU A 95 -6.98 -0.85 -5.45
C LEU A 95 -6.20 -1.47 -6.60
N GLY A 96 -6.69 -2.57 -7.17
CA GLY A 96 -6.06 -3.22 -8.32
C GLY A 96 -5.95 -2.32 -9.55
N LEU A 97 -7.01 -1.57 -9.89
CA LEU A 97 -6.97 -0.61 -11.00
C LEU A 97 -5.91 0.46 -10.77
N PHE A 98 -5.81 1.02 -9.56
CA PHE A 98 -4.77 1.98 -9.20
C PHE A 98 -3.36 1.36 -9.33
N LEU A 99 -3.16 0.16 -8.79
CA LEU A 99 -1.87 -0.53 -8.85
C LEU A 99 -1.47 -0.91 -10.28
N GLY A 100 -2.44 -1.17 -11.15
CA GLY A 100 -2.20 -1.46 -12.57
C GLY A 100 -1.60 -0.28 -13.35
N GLU A 101 -1.77 0.96 -12.86
CA GLU A 101 -1.16 2.17 -13.44
C GLU A 101 0.35 2.27 -13.16
N LEU A 102 0.82 1.59 -12.11
CA LEU A 102 2.20 1.69 -11.64
C LEU A 102 3.11 0.70 -12.39
N ARG A 103 4.04 1.20 -13.19
CA ARG A 103 5.00 0.40 -13.98
C ARG A 103 6.10 -0.20 -13.11
N ASN A 104 6.43 0.46 -12.02
CA ASN A 104 7.45 0.07 -11.06
C ASN A 104 7.00 -1.00 -10.05
N LEU A 105 5.71 -1.41 -10.07
CA LEU A 105 5.17 -2.44 -9.18
C LEU A 105 5.84 -3.80 -9.44
N LYS A 106 6.55 -4.33 -8.43
CA LYS A 106 7.26 -5.62 -8.48
C LYS A 106 6.52 -6.73 -7.74
N ALA A 107 5.83 -6.41 -6.64
CA ALA A 107 5.10 -7.39 -5.85
C ALA A 107 3.90 -6.77 -5.14
N LEU A 108 2.94 -7.63 -4.83
CA LEU A 108 1.77 -7.32 -4.01
C LEU A 108 1.63 -8.42 -2.95
N ASP A 109 1.61 -8.01 -1.68
CA ASP A 109 1.26 -8.85 -0.54
C ASP A 109 -0.14 -8.50 -0.05
N VAL A 110 -1.09 -9.39 -0.27
CA VAL A 110 -2.41 -9.32 0.34
C VAL A 110 -2.39 -10.19 1.60
N LEU A 111 -2.32 -9.53 2.75
CA LEU A 111 -2.10 -10.16 4.04
C LEU A 111 -3.42 -10.36 4.79
N PRO A 112 -3.67 -11.55 5.35
CA PRO A 112 -4.82 -11.74 6.23
C PRO A 112 -4.66 -10.96 7.53
N TYR A 113 -5.74 -10.30 7.95
CA TYR A 113 -5.81 -9.72 9.30
C TYR A 113 -5.62 -10.81 10.36
N HIS A 114 -4.82 -10.50 11.38
CA HIS A 114 -4.58 -11.36 12.55
C HIS A 114 -4.60 -10.54 13.85
N THR A 115 -4.84 -11.22 14.97
CA THR A 115 -5.04 -10.59 16.28
C THR A 115 -3.76 -10.40 17.10
N MET A 116 -2.57 -10.68 16.55
CA MET A 116 -1.30 -10.54 17.27
C MET A 116 -1.00 -9.11 17.77
N GLY A 117 -1.65 -8.10 17.18
CA GLY A 117 -1.54 -6.71 17.63
C GLY A 117 -2.26 -6.42 18.95
N VAL A 118 -3.22 -7.26 19.38
CA VAL A 118 -4.05 -7.04 20.56
C VAL A 118 -3.20 -6.85 21.82
N VAL A 119 -2.23 -7.73 22.03
CA VAL A 119 -1.32 -7.68 23.19
C VAL A 119 -0.60 -6.34 23.31
N LYS A 120 -0.28 -5.67 22.18
CA LYS A 120 0.37 -4.36 22.22
C LYS A 120 -0.56 -3.28 22.78
N TYR A 121 -1.84 -3.33 22.43
CA TYR A 121 -2.84 -2.41 22.97
C TYR A 121 -3.10 -2.66 24.45
N GLU A 122 -3.18 -3.93 24.85
CA GLU A 122 -3.32 -4.31 26.27
C GLU A 122 -2.16 -3.80 27.10
N ASN A 123 -0.91 -3.98 26.64
CA ASN A 123 0.29 -3.50 27.31
C ASN A 123 0.34 -1.95 27.42
N LEU A 124 -0.33 -1.24 26.54
CA LEU A 124 -0.44 0.22 26.56
C LEU A 124 -1.68 0.71 27.35
N GLY A 125 -2.48 -0.19 27.90
CA GLY A 125 -3.75 0.16 28.58
C GLY A 125 -4.79 0.76 27.61
N MET A 126 -4.70 0.46 26.33
CA MET A 126 -5.59 1.00 25.30
C MET A 126 -6.61 -0.05 24.84
N GLU A 127 -7.83 0.39 24.56
CA GLU A 127 -8.82 -0.48 23.93
C GLU A 127 -8.44 -0.77 22.47
N TYR A 128 -8.53 -2.07 22.10
CA TYR A 128 -8.23 -2.50 20.74
C TYR A 128 -9.38 -2.11 19.78
N PRO A 129 -9.14 -1.28 18.75
CA PRO A 129 -10.19 -0.74 17.89
C PRO A 129 -10.95 -1.79 17.07
N LEU A 130 -10.35 -2.97 16.86
CA LEU A 130 -10.93 -4.07 16.10
C LEU A 130 -11.37 -5.23 17.02
N LYS A 131 -11.78 -4.90 18.27
CA LYS A 131 -12.28 -5.88 19.23
C LYS A 131 -13.46 -6.66 18.63
N GLY A 132 -13.38 -7.99 18.67
CA GLY A 132 -14.42 -8.87 18.13
C GLY A 132 -14.29 -9.16 16.63
N VAL A 133 -13.42 -8.49 15.89
CA VAL A 133 -13.14 -8.84 14.50
C VAL A 133 -12.32 -10.12 14.44
N LYS A 134 -12.86 -11.14 13.78
CA LYS A 134 -12.18 -12.44 13.64
C LYS A 134 -11.01 -12.33 12.65
N ALA A 135 -9.96 -13.12 12.90
CA ALA A 135 -8.86 -13.25 11.92
C ALA A 135 -9.40 -13.76 10.57
N LEU A 136 -8.80 -13.29 9.51
CA LEU A 136 -9.14 -13.73 8.15
C LEU A 136 -8.51 -15.09 7.87
N THR A 137 -9.24 -15.96 7.15
CA THR A 137 -8.66 -17.24 6.70
C THR A 137 -7.75 -17.03 5.49
N LYS A 138 -6.85 -18.01 5.24
CA LYS A 138 -5.97 -17.97 4.05
C LYS A 138 -6.77 -17.95 2.76
N GLU A 139 -7.86 -18.71 2.69
CA GLU A 139 -8.75 -18.81 1.51
C GLU A 139 -9.44 -17.46 1.23
N GLN A 140 -9.87 -16.76 2.27
CA GLN A 140 -10.46 -15.43 2.13
C GLN A 140 -9.41 -14.41 1.64
N ALA A 141 -8.19 -14.46 2.18
CA ALA A 141 -7.09 -13.62 1.72
C ALA A 141 -6.72 -13.92 0.26
N GLN A 142 -6.73 -15.19 -0.15
CA GLN A 142 -6.50 -15.59 -1.55
C GLN A 142 -7.59 -15.06 -2.48
N LYS A 143 -8.86 -15.10 -2.07
CA LYS A 143 -9.98 -14.51 -2.86
C LYS A 143 -9.77 -12.99 -3.03
N ALA A 144 -9.42 -12.28 -1.96
CA ALA A 144 -9.12 -10.86 -2.02
C ALA A 144 -7.93 -10.58 -2.97
N ASN A 145 -6.87 -11.37 -2.86
CA ASN A 145 -5.71 -11.27 -3.75
C ASN A 145 -6.08 -11.46 -5.23
N HIS A 146 -6.93 -12.46 -5.54
CA HIS A 146 -7.41 -12.67 -6.90
C HIS A 146 -8.15 -11.47 -7.48
N ILE A 147 -9.01 -10.81 -6.67
CA ILE A 147 -9.74 -9.61 -7.12
C ILE A 147 -8.76 -8.49 -7.47
N VAL A 148 -7.76 -8.24 -6.61
CA VAL A 148 -6.77 -7.19 -6.87
C VAL A 148 -5.93 -7.52 -8.10
N LEU A 149 -5.42 -8.74 -8.22
CA LEU A 149 -4.60 -9.17 -9.37
C LEU A 149 -5.37 -9.11 -10.69
N ALA A 150 -6.64 -9.53 -10.70
CA ALA A 150 -7.49 -9.43 -11.89
C ALA A 150 -7.67 -8.00 -12.35
N ALA A 151 -7.87 -7.06 -11.40
CA ALA A 151 -8.02 -5.65 -11.72
C ALA A 151 -6.70 -5.00 -12.16
N ILE A 152 -5.54 -5.42 -11.62
CA ILE A 152 -4.22 -5.02 -12.13
C ILE A 152 -4.05 -5.43 -13.59
N HIS A 153 -4.40 -6.69 -13.89
CA HIS A 153 -4.31 -7.22 -15.25
C HIS A 153 -5.22 -6.44 -16.21
N GLU A 154 -6.49 -6.28 -15.86
CA GLU A 154 -7.47 -5.49 -16.62
C GLU A 154 -6.93 -4.09 -16.96
N LYS A 155 -6.43 -3.38 -15.95
CA LYS A 155 -5.90 -2.03 -16.15
C LYS A 155 -4.67 -2.00 -17.07
N ARG A 156 -3.77 -2.96 -16.92
CA ARG A 156 -2.58 -3.06 -17.77
C ARG A 156 -2.93 -3.40 -19.22
N GLU A 157 -3.90 -4.27 -19.47
CA GLU A 157 -4.39 -4.56 -20.81
C GLU A 157 -5.01 -3.31 -21.46
N GLN A 158 -5.83 -2.56 -20.69
CA GLN A 158 -6.36 -1.28 -21.14
C GLN A 158 -5.25 -0.31 -21.54
N LEU A 159 -4.23 -0.12 -20.69
CA LEU A 159 -3.13 0.81 -20.95
C LEU A 159 -2.28 0.37 -22.15
N ARG A 160 -2.08 -0.93 -22.38
CA ARG A 160 -1.41 -1.47 -23.58
C ARG A 160 -2.22 -1.16 -24.84
N ALA A 161 -3.53 -1.37 -24.80
CA ALA A 161 -4.40 -1.05 -25.93
C ALA A 161 -4.40 0.44 -26.27
N GLU A 162 -4.17 1.30 -25.27
CA GLU A 162 -4.04 2.75 -25.42
C GLU A 162 -2.61 3.20 -25.78
N GLY A 163 -1.64 2.29 -25.89
CA GLY A 163 -0.22 2.60 -26.16
C GLY A 163 0.48 3.37 -25.04
N LYS A 164 0.01 3.20 -23.77
CA LYS A 164 0.53 3.90 -22.58
C LYS A 164 1.42 3.04 -21.70
N LEU A 165 1.53 1.74 -22.02
CA LEU A 165 2.32 0.76 -21.24
C LEU A 165 3.13 -0.14 -22.17
#